data_9d73158bad7f2c9dde43e473f9b2e37a
#
_entry.id   9d73158bad7f2c9dde43e473f9b2e37a
#
_cell.length_a   1.000
_cell.length_b   1.000
_cell.length_c   1.000
_cell.angle_alpha   90.00
_cell.angle_beta   90.00
_cell.angle_gamma   90.00
#
_symmetry.space_group_name_H-M   'P 1'
#
loop_
_entity.id
_entity.type
_entity.pdbx_description
1 polymer ?
#
loop_
_entity_poly.entity_id
_entity_poly.type
_entity_poly.pdbx_seq_one_letter_code
_entity_poly.pdbx_strand_id
1 'polypeptide(L)'
;MPIKIPDNLPARESLLSEAVDVINSSYAERQDIRPLKFLLLNLMPKKVPTEIQFARLIGASPLQIELTLMITKSYQPKNTNQDYLIQFYKTLDDIRHDFFDVLIVTGAPIETLPFKDVNYWDELCEIINWSKSNVFRRLGICWGSQVFLKIFYDVEKLSLIHISEPTRLGMISYAVFCLK
;
A
#
# COMPACT_ATOMS: atom_id res chain seq x y z
N MET A 1 7.92 4.99 -18.69
CA MET A 1 7.57 3.57 -18.92
C MET A 1 6.30 3.28 -18.15
N PRO A 2 5.41 2.46 -18.70
CA PRO A 2 4.08 2.32 -18.17
C PRO A 2 3.99 1.42 -16.94
N ILE A 3 2.99 1.69 -16.08
CA ILE A 3 2.65 0.82 -14.96
C ILE A 3 1.82 -0.38 -15.45
N LYS A 4 2.16 -1.58 -14.99
CA LYS A 4 1.37 -2.79 -15.20
C LYS A 4 0.37 -2.95 -14.04
N ILE A 5 -0.91 -2.89 -14.34
CA ILE A 5 -2.02 -3.13 -13.42
C ILE A 5 -3.00 -4.12 -14.05
N PRO A 6 -3.86 -4.80 -13.26
CA PRO A 6 -4.90 -5.67 -13.81
C PRO A 6 -5.75 -4.95 -14.85
N ASP A 7 -6.04 -5.62 -15.97
CA ASP A 7 -6.69 -4.99 -17.13
C ASP A 7 -8.09 -4.44 -16.81
N ASN A 8 -8.80 -5.06 -15.88
CA ASN A 8 -10.17 -4.68 -15.48
C ASN A 8 -10.21 -3.81 -14.21
N LEU A 9 -9.08 -3.28 -13.76
CA LEU A 9 -9.06 -2.43 -12.56
C LEU A 9 -9.69 -1.06 -12.89
N PRO A 10 -10.70 -0.57 -12.14
CA PRO A 10 -11.34 0.73 -12.37
C PRO A 10 -10.37 1.92 -12.37
N ALA A 11 -9.28 1.84 -11.62
CA ALA A 11 -8.22 2.84 -11.62
C ALA A 11 -7.62 3.07 -13.02
N ARG A 12 -7.69 2.07 -13.93
CA ARG A 12 -7.14 2.15 -15.29
C ARG A 12 -7.75 3.27 -16.11
N GLU A 13 -9.07 3.41 -16.11
CA GLU A 13 -9.76 4.45 -16.87
C GLU A 13 -9.37 5.86 -16.40
N SER A 14 -9.29 6.05 -15.09
CA SER A 14 -8.86 7.31 -14.50
C SER A 14 -7.42 7.66 -14.88
N LEU A 15 -6.50 6.68 -14.82
CA LEU A 15 -5.10 6.88 -15.18
C LEU A 15 -4.92 7.21 -16.68
N LEU A 16 -5.66 6.53 -17.56
CA LEU A 16 -5.64 6.82 -18.99
C LEU A 16 -6.18 8.23 -19.30
N SER A 17 -7.24 8.67 -18.62
CA SER A 17 -7.77 10.03 -18.78
C SER A 17 -6.80 11.11 -18.31
N GLU A 18 -5.87 10.77 -17.42
CA GLU A 18 -4.83 11.66 -16.89
C GLU A 18 -3.49 11.55 -17.65
N ALA A 19 -3.48 10.88 -18.80
CA ALA A 19 -2.28 10.62 -19.61
C ALA A 19 -1.14 9.91 -18.87
N VAL A 20 -1.49 9.06 -17.90
CA VAL A 20 -0.53 8.14 -17.27
C VAL A 20 -0.41 6.90 -18.14
N ASP A 21 0.81 6.54 -18.51
CA ASP A 21 1.08 5.36 -19.33
C ASP A 21 0.74 4.07 -18.57
N VAL A 22 -0.31 3.38 -18.99
CA VAL A 22 -0.73 2.08 -18.45
C VAL A 22 -0.52 1.00 -19.50
N ILE A 23 0.15 -0.07 -19.12
CA ILE A 23 0.42 -1.21 -20.02
C ILE A 23 -0.52 -2.38 -19.72
N ASN A 24 -0.93 -3.08 -20.78
CA ASN A 24 -1.65 -4.34 -20.67
C ASN A 24 -0.70 -5.45 -20.22
N SER A 25 -1.19 -6.38 -19.40
CA SER A 25 -0.41 -7.52 -18.92
C SER A 25 0.21 -8.31 -20.06
N SER A 26 -0.54 -8.54 -21.13
CA SER A 26 -0.09 -9.28 -22.32
C SER A 26 1.04 -8.58 -23.11
N TYR A 27 1.10 -7.26 -23.08
CA TYR A 27 2.19 -6.51 -23.74
C TYR A 27 3.43 -6.43 -22.85
N ALA A 28 3.24 -6.30 -21.53
CA ALA A 28 4.34 -6.26 -20.56
C ALA A 28 5.14 -7.57 -20.56
N GLU A 29 4.50 -8.72 -20.78
CA GLU A 29 5.13 -10.04 -20.85
C GLU A 29 6.04 -10.26 -22.08
N ARG A 30 5.92 -9.40 -23.09
CA ARG A 30 6.74 -9.46 -24.30
C ARG A 30 8.02 -8.63 -24.21
N GLN A 31 8.23 -7.91 -23.12
CA GLN A 31 9.42 -7.09 -22.91
C GLN A 31 10.44 -7.85 -22.06
N ASP A 32 11.69 -7.89 -22.51
CA ASP A 32 12.84 -8.51 -21.79
C ASP A 32 13.32 -7.69 -20.58
N ILE A 33 12.41 -6.89 -19.98
CA ILE A 33 12.74 -6.05 -18.83
C ILE A 33 11.98 -6.59 -17.61
N ARG A 34 12.73 -7.00 -16.59
CA ARG A 34 12.11 -7.36 -15.30
C ARG A 34 11.42 -6.14 -14.69
N PRO A 35 10.09 -6.13 -14.53
CA PRO A 35 9.41 -5.07 -13.83
C PRO A 35 9.74 -5.09 -12.34
N LEU A 36 9.75 -3.92 -11.71
CA LEU A 36 9.79 -3.83 -10.26
C LEU A 36 8.43 -4.25 -9.70
N LYS A 37 8.44 -5.21 -8.78
CA LYS A 37 7.22 -5.71 -8.14
C LYS A 37 6.90 -4.90 -6.90
N PHE A 38 5.82 -4.12 -6.98
CA PHE A 38 5.31 -3.31 -5.87
C PHE A 38 4.09 -3.98 -5.25
N LEU A 39 4.11 -4.12 -3.93
CA LEU A 39 2.99 -4.60 -3.13
C LEU A 39 2.39 -3.45 -2.35
N LEU A 40 1.12 -3.14 -2.58
CA LEU A 40 0.39 -2.09 -1.87
C LEU A 40 -0.58 -2.71 -0.86
N LEU A 41 -0.22 -2.69 0.42
CA LEU A 41 -1.14 -3.02 1.51
C LEU A 41 -2.04 -1.82 1.78
N ASN A 42 -3.25 -1.87 1.25
CA ASN A 42 -4.20 -0.78 1.31
C ASN A 42 -5.12 -0.92 2.53
N LEU A 43 -4.85 -0.15 3.59
CA LEU A 43 -5.63 -0.14 4.84
C LEU A 43 -6.70 0.97 4.87
N MET A 44 -6.76 1.80 3.81
CA MET A 44 -7.74 2.89 3.73
C MET A 44 -9.16 2.35 3.50
N PRO A 45 -10.19 3.00 4.06
CA PRO A 45 -11.59 2.58 3.89
C PRO A 45 -12.11 2.77 2.47
N LYS A 46 -11.62 3.80 1.75
CA LYS A 46 -11.94 4.06 0.35
C LYS A 46 -10.82 3.48 -0.53
N LYS A 47 -11.00 2.24 -1.00
CA LYS A 47 -9.98 1.50 -1.74
C LYS A 47 -9.62 2.16 -3.07
N VAL A 48 -10.59 2.34 -3.96
CA VAL A 48 -10.38 2.82 -5.33
C VAL A 48 -9.69 4.19 -5.41
N PRO A 49 -10.09 5.23 -4.67
CA PRO A 49 -9.37 6.50 -4.69
C PRO A 49 -7.91 6.38 -4.25
N THR A 50 -7.63 5.52 -3.26
CA THR A 50 -6.26 5.28 -2.78
C THR A 50 -5.43 4.58 -3.84
N GLU A 51 -5.98 3.56 -4.51
CA GLU A 51 -5.34 2.86 -5.63
C GLU A 51 -4.95 3.81 -6.75
N ILE A 52 -5.88 4.69 -7.16
CA ILE A 52 -5.63 5.68 -8.22
C ILE A 52 -4.48 6.60 -7.82
N GLN A 53 -4.46 7.09 -6.58
CA GLN A 53 -3.41 7.99 -6.11
C GLN A 53 -2.04 7.31 -6.14
N PHE A 54 -1.94 6.08 -5.62
CA PHE A 54 -0.67 5.33 -5.63
C PHE A 54 -0.26 4.93 -7.04
N ALA A 55 -1.17 4.43 -7.86
CA ALA A 55 -0.88 4.06 -9.23
C ALA A 55 -0.39 5.25 -10.06
N ARG A 56 -0.97 6.45 -9.84
CA ARG A 56 -0.52 7.69 -10.48
C ARG A 56 0.91 8.06 -10.08
N LEU A 57 1.21 8.03 -8.77
CA LEU A 57 2.55 8.36 -8.26
C LEU A 57 3.60 7.37 -8.74
N ILE A 58 3.28 6.08 -8.68
CA ILE A 58 4.19 5.00 -9.10
C ILE A 58 4.34 4.99 -10.62
N GLY A 59 3.26 5.23 -11.36
CA GLY A 59 3.26 5.26 -12.82
C GLY A 59 4.04 6.43 -13.43
N ALA A 60 4.31 7.48 -12.65
CA ALA A 60 5.18 8.57 -13.07
C ALA A 60 6.69 8.18 -13.11
N SER A 61 7.04 6.96 -12.68
CA SER A 61 8.40 6.44 -12.73
C SER A 61 8.83 6.10 -14.16
N PRO A 62 10.11 6.33 -14.53
CA PRO A 62 10.66 5.83 -15.80
C PRO A 62 10.85 4.31 -15.84
N LEU A 63 10.70 3.62 -14.70
CA LEU A 63 10.87 2.18 -14.59
C LEU A 63 9.54 1.46 -14.77
N GLN A 64 9.56 0.28 -15.38
CA GLN A 64 8.38 -0.57 -15.45
C GLN A 64 8.05 -1.12 -14.06
N ILE A 65 6.80 -0.95 -13.63
CA ILE A 65 6.35 -1.38 -12.31
C ILE A 65 5.12 -2.28 -12.47
N GLU A 66 5.13 -3.38 -11.74
CA GLU A 66 3.99 -4.28 -11.57
C GLU A 66 3.39 -4.04 -10.18
N LEU A 67 2.17 -3.53 -10.12
CA LEU A 67 1.47 -3.23 -8.87
C LEU A 67 0.56 -4.38 -8.48
N THR A 68 0.80 -4.97 -7.32
CA THR A 68 -0.07 -5.96 -6.66
C THR A 68 -0.78 -5.30 -5.48
N LEU A 69 -2.10 -5.44 -5.42
CA LEU A 69 -2.92 -4.92 -4.33
C LEU A 69 -3.09 -6.00 -3.26
N MET A 70 -2.95 -5.60 -1.99
CA MET A 70 -3.07 -6.49 -0.84
C MET A 70 -4.04 -5.94 0.21
N ILE A 71 -4.76 -6.84 0.86
CA ILE A 71 -5.65 -6.56 1.99
C ILE A 71 -5.42 -7.58 3.10
N THR A 72 -5.75 -7.20 4.33
CA THR A 72 -5.83 -8.13 5.46
C THR A 72 -7.15 -8.92 5.40
N LYS A 73 -7.11 -10.22 5.72
CA LYS A 73 -8.31 -11.10 5.78
C LYS A 73 -9.25 -10.71 6.91
N SER A 74 -8.69 -10.33 8.05
CA SER A 74 -9.41 -10.00 9.27
C SER A 74 -10.20 -8.70 9.16
N TYR A 75 -9.91 -7.86 8.17
CA TYR A 75 -10.61 -6.59 7.94
C TYR A 75 -11.50 -6.65 6.72
N GLN A 76 -12.81 -6.55 6.94
CA GLN A 76 -13.79 -6.40 5.86
C GLN A 76 -14.19 -4.93 5.72
N PRO A 77 -13.78 -4.25 4.65
CA PRO A 77 -14.15 -2.85 4.43
C PRO A 77 -15.65 -2.75 4.14
N LYS A 78 -16.34 -1.91 4.89
CA LYS A 78 -17.79 -1.68 4.72
C LYS A 78 -18.15 -0.93 3.43
N ASN A 79 -17.18 -0.25 2.83
CA ASN A 79 -17.40 0.70 1.71
C ASN A 79 -16.94 0.15 0.36
N THR A 80 -16.60 -1.13 0.27
CA THR A 80 -16.09 -1.74 -0.98
C THR A 80 -16.81 -3.06 -1.19
N ASN A 81 -17.24 -3.32 -2.44
CA ASN A 81 -17.88 -4.58 -2.82
C ASN A 81 -16.91 -5.75 -2.59
N GLN A 82 -17.40 -6.85 -2.02
CA GLN A 82 -16.60 -8.05 -1.76
C GLN A 82 -16.09 -8.69 -3.06
N ASP A 83 -16.91 -8.72 -4.12
CA ASP A 83 -16.49 -9.24 -5.42
C ASP A 83 -15.29 -8.49 -5.99
N TYR A 84 -15.28 -7.16 -5.80
CA TYR A 84 -14.14 -6.33 -6.18
C TYR A 84 -12.86 -6.71 -5.43
N LEU A 85 -12.96 -6.94 -4.12
CA LEU A 85 -11.82 -7.34 -3.31
C LEU A 85 -11.29 -8.72 -3.71
N ILE A 86 -12.16 -9.68 -3.94
CA ILE A 86 -11.78 -11.03 -4.37
C ILE A 86 -11.10 -10.99 -5.74
N GLN A 87 -11.56 -10.13 -6.64
CA GLN A 87 -11.01 -10.04 -7.98
C GLN A 87 -9.65 -9.37 -8.05
N PHE A 88 -9.42 -8.30 -7.28
CA PHE A 88 -8.25 -7.43 -7.44
C PHE A 88 -7.25 -7.46 -6.29
N TYR A 89 -7.67 -7.90 -5.11
CA TYR A 89 -6.83 -7.93 -3.93
C TYR A 89 -6.36 -9.34 -3.60
N LYS A 90 -5.12 -9.42 -3.15
CA LYS A 90 -4.52 -10.65 -2.63
C LYS A 90 -4.40 -10.59 -1.12
N THR A 91 -4.45 -11.74 -0.48
CA THR A 91 -4.15 -11.91 0.94
C THR A 91 -2.71 -12.38 1.11
N LEU A 92 -2.21 -12.44 2.35
CA LEU A 92 -0.87 -12.95 2.62
C LEU A 92 -0.69 -14.40 2.14
N ASP A 93 -1.74 -15.23 2.25
CA ASP A 93 -1.64 -16.63 1.83
C ASP A 93 -1.45 -16.78 0.32
N ASP A 94 -2.05 -15.88 -0.47
CA ASP A 94 -1.95 -15.91 -1.92
C ASP A 94 -0.54 -15.55 -2.43
N ILE A 95 0.23 -14.78 -1.63
CA ILE A 95 1.53 -14.23 -2.01
C ILE A 95 2.68 -14.70 -1.09
N ARG A 96 2.42 -15.63 -0.19
CA ARG A 96 3.37 -16.05 0.85
C ARG A 96 4.74 -16.46 0.30
N HIS A 97 4.78 -17.03 -0.90
CA HIS A 97 6.00 -17.50 -1.57
C HIS A 97 6.58 -16.51 -2.59
N ASP A 98 5.89 -15.38 -2.80
CA ASP A 98 6.33 -14.37 -3.75
C ASP A 98 7.37 -13.43 -3.14
N PHE A 99 8.19 -12.84 -4.02
CA PHE A 99 9.16 -11.81 -3.66
C PHE A 99 8.77 -10.48 -4.31
N PHE A 100 8.92 -9.40 -3.54
CA PHE A 100 8.62 -8.05 -3.98
C PHE A 100 9.81 -7.11 -3.78
N ASP A 101 9.93 -6.13 -4.66
CA ASP A 101 10.95 -5.10 -4.54
C ASP A 101 10.54 -4.06 -3.50
N VAL A 102 9.25 -3.71 -3.42
CA VAL A 102 8.72 -2.71 -2.49
C VAL A 102 7.39 -3.16 -1.87
N LEU A 103 7.25 -3.02 -0.56
CA LEU A 103 5.98 -3.04 0.17
C LEU A 103 5.63 -1.62 0.59
N ILE A 104 4.45 -1.16 0.19
CA ILE A 104 3.88 0.11 0.66
C ILE A 104 2.73 -0.22 1.61
N VAL A 105 2.79 0.30 2.84
CA VAL A 105 1.71 0.21 3.82
C VAL A 105 1.06 1.59 3.94
N THR A 106 -0.21 1.68 3.60
CA THR A 106 -0.95 2.95 3.63
C THR A 106 -1.30 3.37 5.05
N GLY A 107 -1.80 4.58 5.21
CA GLY A 107 -2.47 5.01 6.43
C GLY A 107 -3.78 4.25 6.67
N ALA A 108 -4.32 4.43 7.86
CA ALA A 108 -5.66 3.98 8.26
C ALA A 108 -6.25 5.03 9.20
N PRO A 109 -7.56 5.31 9.16
CA PRO A 109 -8.22 6.32 10.00
C PRO A 109 -8.49 5.78 11.42
N ILE A 110 -7.43 5.35 12.10
CA ILE A 110 -7.47 4.74 13.44
C ILE A 110 -6.38 5.33 14.35
N GLU A 111 -6.11 6.61 14.18
CA GLU A 111 -5.03 7.32 14.91
C GLU A 111 -5.24 7.30 16.42
N THR A 112 -6.49 7.27 16.88
CA THR A 112 -6.82 7.31 18.31
C THR A 112 -6.83 5.93 18.97
N LEU A 113 -6.91 4.83 18.19
CA LEU A 113 -6.96 3.49 18.73
C LEU A 113 -5.57 2.97 19.12
N PRO A 114 -5.40 2.39 20.32
CA PRO A 114 -4.18 1.63 20.64
C PRO A 114 -3.95 0.51 19.62
N PHE A 115 -2.69 0.17 19.36
CA PHE A 115 -2.37 -0.90 18.39
C PHE A 115 -3.04 -2.23 18.72
N LYS A 116 -3.14 -2.59 20.01
CA LYS A 116 -3.75 -3.85 20.47
C LYS A 116 -5.26 -3.94 20.21
N ASP A 117 -5.92 -2.81 20.06
CA ASP A 117 -7.38 -2.74 19.84
C ASP A 117 -7.72 -2.76 18.33
N VAL A 118 -6.73 -2.84 17.46
CA VAL A 118 -6.91 -2.94 16.01
C VAL A 118 -7.22 -4.39 15.66
N ASN A 119 -8.39 -4.66 15.12
CA ASN A 119 -8.88 -6.02 14.84
C ASN A 119 -7.96 -6.88 13.97
N TYR A 120 -7.19 -6.26 13.08
CA TYR A 120 -6.25 -6.92 12.17
C TYR A 120 -4.79 -6.76 12.59
N TRP A 121 -4.52 -6.40 13.87
CA TRP A 121 -3.16 -6.14 14.35
C TRP A 121 -2.23 -7.35 14.23
N ASP A 122 -2.69 -8.52 14.67
CA ASP A 122 -1.88 -9.73 14.65
C ASP A 122 -1.51 -10.15 13.21
N GLU A 123 -2.49 -10.09 12.30
CA GLU A 123 -2.26 -10.36 10.88
C GLU A 123 -1.30 -9.32 10.26
N LEU A 124 -1.44 -8.05 10.64
CA LEU A 124 -0.52 -7.00 10.19
C LEU A 124 0.91 -7.25 10.69
N CYS A 125 1.07 -7.69 11.93
CA CYS A 125 2.36 -8.10 12.47
C CYS A 125 2.95 -9.28 11.68
N GLU A 126 2.14 -10.26 11.30
CA GLU A 126 2.56 -11.39 10.46
C GLU A 126 3.04 -10.90 9.09
N ILE A 127 2.26 -10.04 8.42
CA ILE A 127 2.61 -9.45 7.12
C ILE A 127 3.94 -8.69 7.18
N ILE A 128 4.10 -7.84 8.20
CA ILE A 128 5.32 -7.06 8.36
C ILE A 128 6.54 -7.96 8.66
N ASN A 129 6.37 -9.00 9.48
CA ASN A 129 7.44 -9.96 9.75
C ASN A 129 7.79 -10.78 8.50
N TRP A 130 6.79 -11.26 7.74
CA TRP A 130 6.99 -11.92 6.46
C TRP A 130 7.77 -11.02 5.48
N SER A 131 7.48 -9.73 5.48
CA SER A 131 8.15 -8.79 4.58
C SER A 131 9.67 -8.67 4.84
N LYS A 132 10.17 -9.08 6.02
CA LYS A 132 11.61 -9.03 6.33
C LYS A 132 12.44 -9.92 5.39
N SER A 133 11.88 -11.04 4.97
CA SER A 133 12.54 -12.01 4.08
C SER A 133 12.11 -11.90 2.62
N ASN A 134 10.89 -11.44 2.37
CA ASN A 134 10.26 -11.49 1.06
C ASN A 134 10.18 -10.13 0.34
N VAL A 135 10.57 -9.04 1.02
CA VAL A 135 10.49 -7.69 0.45
C VAL A 135 11.80 -6.94 0.64
N PHE A 136 12.32 -6.38 -0.46
CA PHE A 136 13.60 -5.67 -0.43
C PHE A 136 13.51 -4.31 0.29
N ARG A 137 12.47 -3.49 0.01
CA ARG A 137 12.23 -2.18 0.64
C ARG A 137 10.82 -2.09 1.20
N ARG A 138 10.66 -1.40 2.31
CA ARG A 138 9.38 -1.18 2.98
C ARG A 138 9.15 0.30 3.18
N LEU A 139 7.98 0.78 2.78
CA LEU A 139 7.56 2.17 2.88
C LEU A 139 6.25 2.25 3.68
N GLY A 140 6.27 2.89 4.81
CA GLY A 140 5.07 3.19 5.59
C GLY A 140 4.64 4.63 5.40
N ILE A 141 3.34 4.87 5.29
CA ILE A 141 2.76 6.19 5.10
C ILE A 141 1.78 6.46 6.24
N CYS A 142 1.94 7.58 6.94
CA CYS A 142 1.08 7.99 8.04
C CYS A 142 1.02 6.90 9.13
N TRP A 143 -0.15 6.33 9.40
CA TRP A 143 -0.31 5.23 10.37
C TRP A 143 0.55 4.00 10.04
N GLY A 144 0.75 3.69 8.75
CA GLY A 144 1.68 2.63 8.33
C GLY A 144 3.12 2.86 8.78
N SER A 145 3.56 4.11 8.87
CA SER A 145 4.88 4.46 9.43
C SER A 145 4.95 4.15 10.93
N GLN A 146 3.88 4.46 11.67
CA GLN A 146 3.80 4.16 13.11
C GLN A 146 3.82 2.64 13.36
N VAL A 147 3.17 1.86 12.49
CA VAL A 147 3.21 0.39 12.53
C VAL A 147 4.64 -0.12 12.41
N PHE A 148 5.41 0.38 11.46
CA PHE A 148 6.81 0.00 11.32
C PHE A 148 7.65 0.39 12.52
N LEU A 149 7.47 1.60 13.05
CA LEU A 149 8.17 2.05 14.25
C LEU A 149 7.85 1.15 15.45
N LYS A 150 6.58 0.75 15.61
CA LYS A 150 6.20 -0.16 16.70
C LYS A 150 6.79 -1.55 16.53
N ILE A 151 6.66 -2.15 15.32
CA ILE A 151 7.06 -3.56 15.12
C ILE A 151 8.59 -3.74 15.06
N PHE A 152 9.32 -2.77 14.50
CA PHE A 152 10.77 -2.89 14.34
C PHE A 152 11.58 -2.30 15.49
N TYR A 153 11.06 -1.28 16.15
CA TYR A 153 11.81 -0.50 17.15
C TYR A 153 11.09 -0.39 18.49
N ASP A 154 9.92 -1.01 18.64
CA ASP A 154 9.07 -0.96 19.85
C ASP A 154 8.73 0.47 20.31
N VAL A 155 8.68 1.41 19.37
CA VAL A 155 8.29 2.80 19.65
C VAL A 155 6.78 2.83 19.90
N GLU A 156 6.39 3.35 21.05
CA GLU A 156 4.99 3.52 21.41
C GLU A 156 4.33 4.59 20.52
N LYS A 157 3.02 4.43 20.34
CA LYS A 157 2.21 5.34 19.54
C LYS A 157 2.19 6.72 20.21
N LEU A 158 2.82 7.68 19.57
CA LEU A 158 2.66 9.08 19.92
C LEU A 158 1.53 9.66 19.08
N SER A 159 0.57 10.31 19.71
CA SER A 159 -0.47 11.02 18.99
C SER A 159 0.17 12.13 18.16
N LEU A 160 -0.06 12.13 16.84
CA LEU A 160 0.43 13.22 15.97
C LEU A 160 -0.11 14.59 16.38
N ILE A 161 -1.23 14.63 17.10
CA ILE A 161 -1.81 15.85 17.68
C ILE A 161 -0.87 16.49 18.73
N HIS A 162 -0.03 15.69 19.39
CA HIS A 162 0.93 16.17 20.38
C HIS A 162 2.30 16.50 19.77
N ILE A 163 2.59 16.05 18.55
CA ILE A 163 3.87 16.28 17.86
C ILE A 163 3.76 17.47 16.90
N SER A 164 2.59 17.73 16.31
CA SER A 164 2.37 18.93 15.51
C SER A 164 2.08 20.08 16.45
N GLU A 165 3.04 21.00 16.59
CA GLU A 165 2.79 22.26 17.29
C GLU A 165 1.53 22.94 16.75
N PRO A 166 0.68 23.49 17.63
CA PRO A 166 -0.62 24.07 17.24
C PRO A 166 -0.51 25.35 16.40
N THR A 167 0.67 25.75 15.98
CA THR A 167 0.94 27.08 15.42
C THR A 167 1.04 27.15 13.91
N ARG A 168 0.87 26.07 13.16
CA ARG A 168 0.83 26.14 11.69
C ARG A 168 -0.41 25.47 11.12
N LEU A 169 -1.49 26.23 11.09
CA LEU A 169 -2.65 25.98 10.20
C LEU A 169 -2.13 25.83 8.76
N GLY A 170 -2.24 24.61 8.19
CA GLY A 170 -2.02 24.36 6.77
C GLY A 170 -0.86 23.45 6.40
N MET A 171 -0.09 22.92 7.34
CA MET A 171 0.93 21.92 7.02
C MET A 171 0.38 20.52 7.28
N ILE A 172 0.02 19.83 6.21
CA ILE A 172 -0.22 18.38 6.25
C ILE A 172 1.14 17.72 6.46
N SER A 173 1.35 17.18 7.66
CA SER A 173 2.57 16.42 7.96
C SER A 173 2.44 15.02 7.33
N TYR A 174 3.08 14.80 6.20
CA TYR A 174 3.29 13.48 5.66
C TYR A 174 4.46 12.82 6.39
N ALA A 175 4.16 11.92 7.31
CA ALA A 175 5.19 11.04 7.84
C ALA A 175 5.37 9.87 6.86
N VAL A 176 6.47 9.87 6.13
CA VAL A 176 6.90 8.78 5.27
C VAL A 176 8.12 8.15 5.89
N PHE A 177 8.07 6.84 6.14
CA PHE A 177 9.16 6.08 6.70
C PHE A 177 9.60 5.00 5.73
N CYS A 178 10.88 5.04 5.32
CA CYS A 178 11.48 4.04 4.43
C CYS A 178 12.50 3.21 5.20
N LEU A 179 12.32 1.89 5.22
CA LEU A 179 13.23 0.95 5.85
C LEU A 179 14.04 0.18 4.81
N LYS A 180 15.33 0.05 5.10
CA LYS A 180 16.27 -0.79 4.36
C LYS A 180 16.09 -2.25 4.70
#